data_e9b2b35d9c5357113ac5e2b15f5163d3
#
_entry.id   e9b2b35d9c5357113ac5e2b15f5163d3
#
_cell.length_a   1.000
_cell.length_b   1.000
_cell.length_c   1.000
_cell.angle_alpha   90.00
_cell.angle_beta   90.00
_cell.angle_gamma   90.00
#
_symmetry.space_group_name_H-M   'P 1'
#
loop_
_entity.id
_entity.type
_entity.pdbx_description
1 polymer ?
#
loop_
_entity_poly.entity_id
_entity_poly.type
_entity_poly.pdbx_seq_one_letter_code
_entity_poly.pdbx_strand_id
1 'polypeptide(L)'
;TPSSFGRQSVSEPMYRHLQIMELSSPALLSYLQERGINAELAKRECRELRFENKGRPYFAIGFPNMAGGYEVRNSYFKGCVAPKDITHIRHQGEPRYACYVFEGMMDYLSFLSLRLEKFPACPSLDAQDYVILNSTSNVDKAIDALHGYERISCLLDNDDAGRKATLA
;
A
#
# COMPACT_ATOMS: atom_id res chain seq x y z
N THR A 1 20.63 -17.76 -31.06
CA THR A 1 19.60 -16.69 -31.00
C THR A 1 19.00 -16.70 -29.64
N PRO A 2 19.23 -15.69 -28.80
CA PRO A 2 18.53 -15.59 -27.53
C PRO A 2 17.06 -15.34 -27.85
N SER A 3 16.23 -16.31 -27.52
CA SER A 3 14.79 -16.13 -27.51
C SER A 3 14.49 -15.02 -26.51
N SER A 4 14.13 -13.86 -27.01
CA SER A 4 13.50 -12.83 -26.24
C SER A 4 12.16 -13.41 -25.74
N PHE A 5 12.16 -13.91 -24.52
CA PHE A 5 10.90 -14.04 -23.78
C PHE A 5 10.37 -12.62 -23.61
N GLY A 6 9.55 -12.19 -24.54
CA GLY A 6 8.80 -10.97 -24.37
C GLY A 6 8.05 -11.08 -23.05
N ARG A 7 8.37 -10.20 -22.11
CA ARG A 7 7.48 -9.91 -21.02
C ARG A 7 6.15 -9.57 -21.69
N GLN A 8 5.21 -10.50 -21.65
CA GLN A 8 3.83 -10.14 -21.91
C GLN A 8 3.51 -9.03 -20.91
N SER A 9 3.39 -7.82 -21.42
CA SER A 9 2.81 -6.75 -20.66
C SER A 9 1.40 -7.23 -20.30
N VAL A 10 1.23 -7.65 -19.06
CA VAL A 10 -0.11 -7.90 -18.53
C VAL A 10 -0.78 -6.54 -18.61
N SER A 11 -1.67 -6.37 -19.59
CA SER A 11 -2.45 -5.14 -19.71
C SER A 11 -3.17 -4.92 -18.40
N GLU A 12 -3.06 -3.71 -17.84
CA GLU A 12 -3.79 -3.36 -16.63
C GLU A 12 -5.28 -3.73 -16.82
N PRO A 13 -5.91 -4.34 -15.81
CA PRO A 13 -7.32 -4.68 -15.93
C PRO A 13 -8.15 -3.42 -16.12
N MET A 14 -9.17 -3.51 -16.97
CA MET A 14 -10.19 -2.47 -17.04
C MET A 14 -11.14 -2.66 -15.86
N TYR A 15 -11.16 -1.68 -14.95
CA TYR A 15 -11.99 -1.72 -13.75
C TYR A 15 -13.43 -1.29 -14.06
N ARG A 16 -14.14 -2.12 -14.83
CA ARG A 16 -15.55 -1.85 -15.19
C ARG A 16 -16.46 -2.13 -14.00
N HIS A 17 -17.49 -1.30 -13.86
CA HIS A 17 -18.49 -1.42 -12.79
C HIS A 17 -17.85 -1.46 -11.38
N LEU A 18 -16.81 -0.67 -11.19
CA LEU A 18 -16.06 -0.64 -9.94
C LEU A 18 -16.96 -0.28 -8.77
N GLN A 19 -16.96 -1.14 -7.76
CA GLN A 19 -17.60 -0.94 -6.47
C GLN A 19 -16.55 -0.95 -5.38
N ILE A 20 -16.67 -0.03 -4.44
CA ILE A 20 -15.77 0.11 -3.30
C ILE A 20 -16.57 -0.12 -2.03
N MET A 21 -16.15 -1.06 -1.20
CA MET A 21 -16.86 -1.45 0.00
C MET A 21 -15.90 -1.83 1.13
N GLU A 22 -16.44 -2.11 2.30
CA GLU A 22 -15.64 -2.62 3.41
C GLU A 22 -15.01 -3.97 3.06
N LEU A 23 -13.77 -4.16 3.48
CA LEU A 23 -13.03 -5.41 3.27
C LEU A 23 -13.64 -6.52 4.14
N SER A 24 -14.26 -7.49 3.51
CA SER A 24 -14.93 -8.59 4.20
C SER A 24 -14.78 -9.95 3.53
N SER A 25 -14.31 -10.02 2.29
CA SER A 25 -14.16 -11.28 1.56
C SER A 25 -13.22 -12.24 2.29
N PRO A 26 -13.69 -13.47 2.66
CA PRO A 26 -12.84 -14.46 3.31
C PRO A 26 -11.58 -14.81 2.52
N ALA A 27 -11.66 -14.85 1.19
CA ALA A 27 -10.51 -15.15 0.33
C ALA A 27 -9.44 -14.07 0.42
N LEU A 28 -9.83 -12.79 0.44
CA LEU A 28 -8.88 -11.68 0.58
C LEU A 28 -8.29 -11.62 1.99
N LEU A 29 -9.09 -11.88 3.01
CA LEU A 29 -8.61 -11.92 4.40
C LEU A 29 -7.63 -13.08 4.60
N SER A 30 -7.91 -14.27 4.04
CA SER A 30 -6.98 -15.41 4.06
C SER A 30 -5.67 -15.07 3.38
N TYR A 31 -5.72 -14.44 2.21
CA TYR A 31 -4.54 -14.00 1.48
C TYR A 31 -3.64 -13.09 2.34
N LEU A 32 -4.24 -12.15 3.07
CA LEU A 32 -3.51 -11.26 3.97
C LEU A 32 -2.95 -12.00 5.18
N GLN A 33 -3.71 -12.90 5.79
CA GLN A 33 -3.28 -13.68 6.95
C GLN A 33 -2.11 -14.62 6.61
N GLU A 34 -2.10 -15.22 5.43
CA GLU A 34 -0.97 -16.02 4.94
C GLU A 34 0.32 -15.20 4.84
N ARG A 35 0.22 -13.90 4.68
CA ARG A 35 1.35 -12.95 4.65
C ARG A 35 1.67 -12.34 6.01
N GLY A 36 1.05 -12.81 7.07
CA GLY A 36 1.28 -12.33 8.43
C GLY A 36 0.59 -11.01 8.75
N ILE A 37 -0.39 -10.59 7.95
CA ILE A 37 -1.11 -9.34 8.16
C ILE A 37 -2.37 -9.60 8.99
N ASN A 38 -2.53 -8.82 10.06
CA ASN A 38 -3.70 -8.86 10.91
C ASN A 38 -4.95 -8.41 10.15
N ALA A 39 -6.01 -9.22 10.21
CA ALA A 39 -7.25 -8.95 9.46
C ALA A 39 -7.93 -7.65 9.89
N GLU A 40 -7.96 -7.34 11.17
CA GLU A 40 -8.61 -6.11 11.67
C GLU A 40 -7.85 -4.85 11.25
N LEU A 41 -6.51 -4.90 11.23
CA LEU A 41 -5.69 -3.82 10.68
C LEU A 41 -5.94 -3.63 9.19
N ALA A 42 -6.02 -4.71 8.44
CA ALA A 42 -6.31 -4.65 7.01
C ALA A 42 -7.69 -4.04 6.74
N LYS A 43 -8.70 -4.41 7.50
CA LYS A 43 -10.05 -3.82 7.39
C LYS A 43 -10.07 -2.33 7.69
N ARG A 44 -9.25 -1.89 8.64
CA ARG A 44 -9.13 -0.47 8.99
C ARG A 44 -8.49 0.35 7.88
N GLU A 45 -7.43 -0.18 7.27
CA GLU A 45 -6.58 0.55 6.33
C GLU A 45 -6.96 0.38 4.87
N CYS A 46 -7.65 -0.70 4.52
CA CYS A 46 -7.96 -1.07 3.15
C CYS A 46 -9.46 -1.13 2.89
N ARG A 47 -9.80 -1.19 1.60
CA ARG A 47 -11.15 -1.40 1.11
C ARG A 47 -11.19 -2.68 0.28
N GLU A 48 -12.39 -3.17 0.01
CA GLU A 48 -12.61 -4.21 -0.98
C GLU A 48 -13.08 -3.55 -2.27
N LEU A 49 -12.42 -3.89 -3.37
CA LEU A 49 -12.81 -3.46 -4.70
C LEU A 49 -13.44 -4.64 -5.43
N ARG A 50 -14.59 -4.43 -6.03
CA ARG A 50 -15.24 -5.39 -6.94
C ARG A 50 -15.42 -4.75 -8.30
N PHE A 51 -15.04 -5.46 -9.33
CA PHE A 51 -15.05 -4.95 -10.70
C PHE A 51 -15.16 -6.08 -11.72
N GLU A 52 -15.43 -5.72 -12.95
CA GLU A 52 -15.39 -6.64 -14.09
C GLU A 52 -14.21 -6.31 -14.99
N ASN A 53 -13.54 -7.35 -15.46
CA ASN A 53 -12.48 -7.25 -16.44
C ASN A 53 -12.70 -8.33 -17.50
N LYS A 54 -12.87 -7.93 -18.76
CA LYS A 54 -13.16 -8.83 -19.88
C LYS A 54 -14.38 -9.74 -19.60
N GLY A 55 -15.42 -9.19 -19.02
CA GLY A 55 -16.67 -9.88 -18.72
C GLY A 55 -16.62 -10.82 -17.51
N ARG A 56 -15.51 -10.86 -16.78
CA ARG A 56 -15.36 -11.68 -15.56
C ARG A 56 -15.38 -10.82 -14.32
N PRO A 57 -16.08 -11.26 -13.26
CA PRO A 57 -16.03 -10.57 -11.97
C PRO A 57 -14.73 -10.84 -11.22
N TYR A 58 -14.16 -9.80 -10.64
CA TYR A 58 -12.99 -9.86 -9.75
C TYR A 58 -13.24 -9.07 -8.48
N PHE A 59 -12.55 -9.47 -7.44
CA PHE A 59 -12.47 -8.69 -6.21
C PHE A 59 -11.01 -8.65 -5.73
N ALA A 60 -10.64 -7.54 -5.14
CA ALA A 60 -9.28 -7.26 -4.74
C ALA A 60 -9.24 -6.34 -3.52
N ILE A 61 -8.08 -6.30 -2.89
CA ILE A 61 -7.78 -5.33 -1.84
C ILE A 61 -7.45 -4.00 -2.50
N GLY A 62 -8.10 -2.92 -2.05
CA GLY A 62 -7.82 -1.56 -2.46
C GLY A 62 -7.20 -0.76 -1.32
N PHE A 63 -6.03 -0.17 -1.57
CA PHE A 63 -5.36 0.70 -0.62
C PHE A 63 -5.45 2.14 -1.12
N PRO A 64 -6.17 3.03 -0.40
CA PRO A 64 -6.43 4.39 -0.89
C PRO A 64 -5.16 5.23 -0.97
N ASN A 65 -5.08 6.08 -1.98
CA ASN A 65 -4.04 7.10 -2.06
C ASN A 65 -4.62 8.52 -1.91
N MET A 66 -3.76 9.52 -1.94
CA MET A 66 -4.14 10.92 -1.68
C MET A 66 -4.90 11.57 -2.84
N ALA A 67 -4.85 11.00 -4.03
CA ALA A 67 -5.52 11.53 -5.21
C ALA A 67 -6.90 10.89 -5.49
N GLY A 68 -7.37 10.02 -4.62
CA GLY A 68 -8.63 9.31 -4.78
C GLY A 68 -8.53 8.03 -5.60
N GLY A 69 -7.33 7.59 -5.94
CA GLY A 69 -7.07 6.29 -6.54
C GLY A 69 -6.78 5.21 -5.49
N TYR A 70 -6.51 4.01 -5.97
CA TYR A 70 -6.22 2.84 -5.14
C TYR A 70 -5.06 2.04 -5.68
N GLU A 71 -4.18 1.57 -4.82
CA GLU A 71 -3.35 0.41 -5.12
C GLU A 71 -4.21 -0.83 -5.00
N VAL A 72 -4.10 -1.74 -5.97
CA VAL A 72 -4.97 -2.91 -6.10
C VAL A 72 -4.15 -4.17 -5.99
N ARG A 73 -4.58 -5.10 -5.14
CA ARG A 73 -3.88 -6.36 -4.96
C ARG A 73 -4.81 -7.51 -4.60
N ASN A 74 -4.56 -8.65 -5.23
CA ASN A 74 -5.06 -9.95 -4.80
C ASN A 74 -4.00 -11.02 -5.08
N SER A 75 -4.34 -12.31 -4.95
CA SER A 75 -3.39 -13.41 -5.17
C SER A 75 -2.92 -13.55 -6.64
N TYR A 76 -3.59 -12.88 -7.58
CA TYR A 76 -3.34 -13.03 -9.02
C TYR A 76 -2.59 -11.85 -9.64
N PHE A 77 -2.79 -10.63 -9.15
CA PHE A 77 -2.19 -9.45 -9.76
C PHE A 77 -1.98 -8.30 -8.79
N LYS A 78 -1.17 -7.34 -9.24
CA LYS A 78 -1.02 -6.00 -8.69
C LYS A 78 -1.45 -5.00 -9.74
N GLY A 79 -2.14 -3.94 -9.32
CA GLY A 79 -2.56 -2.88 -10.22
C GLY A 79 -2.80 -1.59 -9.48
N CYS A 80 -3.37 -0.64 -10.21
CA CYS A 80 -3.73 0.66 -9.67
C CYS A 80 -5.00 1.16 -10.33
N VAL A 81 -5.96 1.59 -9.53
CA VAL A 81 -7.06 2.43 -10.02
C VAL A 81 -6.58 3.87 -9.98
N ALA A 82 -6.47 4.50 -11.15
CA ALA A 82 -5.99 5.87 -11.28
C ALA A 82 -6.87 6.87 -10.50
N PRO A 83 -6.32 8.01 -10.08
CA PRO A 83 -4.96 8.47 -10.29
C PRO A 83 -3.93 7.79 -9.39
N LYS A 84 -2.66 7.77 -9.82
CA LYS A 84 -1.54 7.29 -9.01
C LYS A 84 -1.07 8.38 -8.06
N ASP A 85 -0.84 8.03 -6.81
CA ASP A 85 -0.29 8.94 -5.81
C ASP A 85 0.27 8.15 -4.62
N ILE A 86 0.97 8.85 -3.74
CA ILE A 86 1.35 8.34 -2.43
C ILE A 86 0.12 8.18 -1.54
N THR A 87 0.28 7.41 -0.46
CA THR A 87 -0.64 7.40 0.67
C THR A 87 0.05 8.09 1.85
N HIS A 88 -0.60 9.07 2.45
CA HIS A 88 -0.11 9.79 3.61
C HIS A 88 -1.13 9.67 4.75
N ILE A 89 -0.78 8.94 5.78
CA ILE A 89 -1.64 8.69 6.93
C ILE A 89 -1.16 9.57 8.09
N ARG A 90 -1.99 10.49 8.50
CA ARG A 90 -1.66 11.51 9.50
C ARG A 90 -2.44 11.26 10.78
N HIS A 91 -1.72 10.98 11.85
CA HIS A 91 -2.28 10.82 13.20
C HIS A 91 -1.84 11.94 14.14
N GLN A 92 -0.73 12.59 13.82
CA GLN A 92 -0.15 13.67 14.63
C GLN A 92 -0.70 15.02 14.21
N GLY A 93 -0.91 15.89 15.21
CA GLY A 93 -1.14 17.30 14.98
C GLY A 93 0.16 18.04 14.68
N GLU A 94 0.09 19.34 14.53
CA GLU A 94 1.29 20.19 14.43
C GLU A 94 1.82 20.52 15.84
N PRO A 95 3.16 20.58 16.06
CA PRO A 95 4.20 20.24 15.12
C PRO A 95 4.31 18.73 14.88
N ARG A 96 4.71 18.34 13.67
CA ARG A 96 4.87 16.95 13.28
C ARG A 96 6.22 16.42 13.76
N TYR A 97 6.20 15.31 14.48
CA TYR A 97 7.42 14.76 15.05
C TYR A 97 8.01 13.65 14.18
N ALA A 98 7.31 12.53 14.02
CA ALA A 98 7.85 11.33 13.39
C ALA A 98 6.99 10.84 12.24
N CYS A 99 7.65 10.38 11.17
CA CYS A 99 7.02 9.73 10.03
C CYS A 99 7.83 8.51 9.60
N TYR A 100 7.14 7.41 9.38
CA TYR A 100 7.70 6.20 8.77
C TYR A 100 7.34 6.15 7.29
N VAL A 101 8.30 5.77 6.45
CA VAL A 101 8.14 5.69 4.99
C VAL A 101 8.28 4.25 4.53
N PHE A 102 7.30 3.76 3.78
CA PHE A 102 7.27 2.42 3.19
C PHE A 102 7.17 2.51 1.68
N GLU A 103 7.69 1.50 0.98
CA GLU A 103 7.56 1.42 -0.47
C GLU A 103 6.14 1.04 -0.91
N GLY A 104 5.52 0.06 -0.24
CA GLY A 104 4.19 -0.43 -0.58
C GLY A 104 3.32 -0.76 0.63
N MET A 105 2.02 -0.97 0.35
CA MET A 105 1.03 -1.23 1.39
C MET A 105 1.30 -2.51 2.18
N MET A 106 1.88 -3.55 1.55
CA MET A 106 2.11 -4.82 2.24
C MET A 106 3.17 -4.67 3.32
N ASP A 107 4.22 -3.90 3.07
CA ASP A 107 5.26 -3.60 4.06
C ASP A 107 4.69 -2.79 5.22
N TYR A 108 3.88 -1.79 4.90
CA TYR A 108 3.19 -0.98 5.90
C TYR A 108 2.28 -1.82 6.80
N LEU A 109 1.42 -2.64 6.21
CA LEU A 109 0.49 -3.50 6.96
C LEU A 109 1.22 -4.56 7.77
N SER A 110 2.32 -5.10 7.26
CA SER A 110 3.19 -6.05 7.97
C SER A 110 3.85 -5.40 9.18
N PHE A 111 4.32 -4.18 9.05
CA PHE A 111 4.91 -3.41 10.14
C PHE A 111 3.90 -3.19 11.28
N LEU A 112 2.68 -2.76 10.94
CA LEU A 112 1.63 -2.56 11.95
C LEU A 112 1.27 -3.87 12.65
N SER A 113 1.16 -4.95 11.88
CA SER A 113 0.81 -6.28 12.41
C SER A 113 1.89 -6.81 13.35
N LEU A 114 3.15 -6.60 13.02
CA LEU A 114 4.28 -7.01 13.84
C LEU A 114 4.33 -6.21 15.16
N ARG A 115 4.07 -4.92 15.12
CA ARG A 115 3.99 -4.09 16.34
C ARG A 115 2.85 -4.54 17.24
N LEU A 116 1.68 -4.83 16.68
CA LEU A 116 0.54 -5.32 17.43
C LEU A 116 0.85 -6.67 18.11
N GLU A 117 1.54 -7.56 17.42
CA GLU A 117 1.96 -8.85 17.96
C GLU A 117 2.99 -8.73 19.08
N LYS A 118 4.01 -7.88 18.90
CA LYS A 118 5.09 -7.69 19.87
C LYS A 118 4.69 -6.86 21.08
N PHE A 119 3.77 -5.92 20.92
CA PHE A 119 3.37 -4.97 21.96
C PHE A 119 1.84 -4.92 22.08
N PRO A 120 1.18 -6.03 22.42
CA PRO A 120 -0.29 -6.10 22.37
C PRO A 120 -0.97 -5.14 23.36
N ALA A 121 -0.33 -4.84 24.49
CA ALA A 121 -0.88 -3.94 25.50
C ALA A 121 -0.78 -2.45 25.11
N CYS A 122 0.26 -2.08 24.36
CA CYS A 122 0.49 -0.71 23.91
C CYS A 122 1.22 -0.70 22.57
N PRO A 123 0.54 -1.04 21.46
CA PRO A 123 1.18 -1.15 20.15
C PRO A 123 1.62 0.19 19.56
N SER A 124 1.05 1.30 20.01
CA SER A 124 1.39 2.66 19.57
C SER A 124 1.36 2.84 18.05
N LEU A 125 0.37 2.23 17.40
CA LEU A 125 0.24 2.24 15.94
C LEU A 125 0.03 3.65 15.37
N ASP A 126 -0.70 4.48 16.11
CA ASP A 126 -1.13 5.80 15.67
C ASP A 126 -0.33 6.93 16.36
N ALA A 127 0.81 6.59 16.97
CA ALA A 127 1.70 7.57 17.62
C ALA A 127 2.57 8.34 16.62
N GLN A 128 2.68 7.87 15.40
CA GLN A 128 3.44 8.49 14.32
C GLN A 128 2.63 8.53 13.03
N ASP A 129 3.10 9.32 12.07
CA ASP A 129 2.52 9.37 10.74
C ASP A 129 3.21 8.38 9.80
N TYR A 130 2.58 8.09 8.68
CA TYR A 130 3.07 7.13 7.69
C TYR A 130 2.94 7.71 6.28
N VAL A 131 3.99 7.51 5.47
CA VAL A 131 3.96 7.77 4.02
C VAL A 131 4.28 6.47 3.31
N ILE A 132 3.42 6.06 2.40
CA ILE A 132 3.62 4.90 1.56
C ILE A 132 3.77 5.39 0.11
N LEU A 133 4.90 5.05 -0.52
CA LEU A 133 5.22 5.53 -1.87
C LEU A 133 4.25 5.01 -2.91
N ASN A 134 3.80 3.77 -2.77
CA ASN A 134 3.00 3.03 -3.75
C ASN A 134 3.74 2.74 -5.07
N SER A 135 4.66 3.60 -5.46
CA SER A 135 5.57 3.41 -6.58
C SER A 135 6.83 4.24 -6.35
N THR A 136 7.98 3.77 -6.79
CA THR A 136 9.23 4.55 -6.74
C THR A 136 9.15 5.82 -7.60
N SER A 137 8.27 5.87 -8.58
CA SER A 137 7.99 7.08 -9.38
C SER A 137 7.34 8.21 -8.57
N ASN A 138 6.81 7.93 -7.38
CA ASN A 138 6.16 8.91 -6.50
C ASN A 138 7.11 9.53 -5.47
N VAL A 139 8.42 9.32 -5.59
CA VAL A 139 9.42 9.81 -4.61
C VAL A 139 9.34 11.32 -4.41
N ASP A 140 9.20 12.10 -5.47
CA ASP A 140 9.12 13.57 -5.36
C ASP A 140 7.90 14.03 -4.56
N LYS A 141 6.76 13.36 -4.77
CA LYS A 141 5.54 13.62 -4.00
C LYS A 141 5.73 13.27 -2.53
N ALA A 142 6.45 12.17 -2.25
CA ALA A 142 6.76 11.77 -0.88
C ALA A 142 7.70 12.77 -0.19
N ILE A 143 8.70 13.27 -0.89
CA ILE A 143 9.62 14.30 -0.37
C ILE A 143 8.83 15.54 0.03
N ASP A 144 7.91 16.00 -0.81
CA ASP A 144 7.06 17.14 -0.49
C ASP A 144 6.19 16.88 0.76
N ALA A 145 5.63 15.68 0.88
CA ALA A 145 4.82 15.29 2.04
C ALA A 145 5.62 15.19 3.34
N LEU A 146 6.93 14.92 3.25
CA LEU A 146 7.80 14.74 4.41
C LEU A 146 8.36 16.04 4.99
N HIS A 147 8.14 17.17 4.35
CA HIS A 147 8.53 18.46 4.88
C HIS A 147 7.82 18.75 6.22
N GLY A 148 8.59 19.21 7.19
CA GLY A 148 8.09 19.56 8.51
C GLY A 148 8.15 18.44 9.56
N TYR A 149 8.52 17.21 9.19
CA TYR A 149 8.80 16.17 10.16
C TYR A 149 10.20 16.30 10.73
N GLU A 150 10.33 16.18 12.05
CA GLU A 150 11.63 16.19 12.71
C GLU A 150 12.40 14.88 12.53
N ARG A 151 11.67 13.77 12.48
CA ARG A 151 12.24 12.43 12.38
C ARG A 151 11.55 11.64 11.25
N ILE A 152 12.37 11.15 10.33
CA ILE A 152 11.91 10.34 9.19
C ILE A 152 12.67 9.01 9.22
N SER A 153 11.91 7.91 9.22
CA SER A 153 12.47 6.55 9.16
C SER A 153 12.01 5.87 7.87
N CYS A 154 12.95 5.58 6.98
CA CYS A 154 12.65 4.94 5.70
C CYS A 154 12.84 3.44 5.80
N LEU A 155 11.78 2.69 5.54
CA LEU A 155 11.74 1.23 5.52
C LEU A 155 11.42 0.78 4.08
N LEU A 156 12.39 0.97 3.19
CA LEU A 156 12.26 0.69 1.76
C LEU A 156 12.92 -0.64 1.41
N ASP A 157 12.45 -1.26 0.33
CA ASP A 157 13.03 -2.50 -0.17
C ASP A 157 14.51 -2.30 -0.55
N ASN A 158 15.34 -3.29 -0.28
CA ASN A 158 16.77 -3.24 -0.53
C ASN A 158 17.08 -3.71 -1.96
N ASP A 159 16.37 -3.16 -2.94
CA ASP A 159 16.63 -3.30 -4.36
C ASP A 159 17.15 -1.96 -4.93
N ASP A 160 17.51 -1.95 -6.22
CA ASP A 160 18.06 -0.74 -6.85
C ASP A 160 17.05 0.42 -6.90
N ALA A 161 15.79 0.12 -7.09
CA ALA A 161 14.72 1.12 -7.08
C ALA A 161 14.51 1.68 -5.67
N GLY A 162 14.47 0.82 -4.65
CA GLY A 162 14.37 1.22 -3.25
C GLY A 162 15.55 2.05 -2.78
N ARG A 163 16.79 1.71 -3.22
CA ARG A 163 18.00 2.50 -2.92
C ARG A 163 17.93 3.90 -3.53
N LYS A 164 17.47 4.03 -4.77
CA LYS A 164 17.29 5.35 -5.41
C LYS A 164 16.28 6.19 -4.64
N ALA A 165 15.17 5.60 -4.22
CA ALA A 165 14.17 6.28 -3.43
C ALA A 165 14.73 6.76 -2.09
N THR A 166 15.55 5.96 -1.42
CA THR A 166 16.18 6.31 -0.14
C THR A 166 17.18 7.46 -0.29
N LEU A 167 17.90 7.53 -1.41
CA LEU A 167 18.92 8.56 -1.65
C LEU A 167 18.32 9.88 -2.18
N ALA A 168 17.13 9.83 -2.67
CA ALA A 168 16.44 11.04 -3.14
C ALA A 168 15.92 11.87 -1.97
#